data_f997deb9f61e5df94afa4e5cd9ed30e8
#
_entry.id   f997deb9f61e5df94afa4e5cd9ed30e8
#
_cell.length_a   1.000
_cell.length_b   1.000
_cell.length_c   1.000
_cell.angle_alpha   90.00
_cell.angle_beta   90.00
_cell.angle_gamma   90.00
#
_symmetry.space_group_name_H-M   'P 1'
#
loop_
_entity.id
_entity.type
_entity.pdbx_description
1 polymer ?
#
loop_
_entity_poly.entity_id
_entity_poly.type
_entity_poly.pdbx_seq_one_letter_code
_entity_poly.pdbx_strand_id
1 'polypeptide(L)'
;MDKKYPNLYQRARLSTGMSQERAAELLGLSPESLKQYEGGKTVPKDETVAKMVEVYSCPWLALEHAQATDTLGVMPEVTPRPLPMASIALRNRLQDATGRLDALLRIAEDGVIDEAERPEFDDIVLELRDTMAAIYQVIYSGAKKERPEAATSERSGGKVCGIGSTTGCINYSTRSTLHASPNFCREGGASL
;
A
#
# COMPACT_ATOMS: atom_id res chain seq x y z
N MET A 1 -17.91 18.73 16.29
CA MET A 1 -18.15 17.50 15.50
C MET A 1 -17.37 16.39 16.19
N ASP A 2 -18.06 15.55 16.93
CA ASP A 2 -17.45 14.43 17.63
C ASP A 2 -17.03 13.38 16.59
N LYS A 3 -15.72 13.23 16.37
CA LYS A 3 -15.18 12.17 15.52
C LYS A 3 -15.42 10.83 16.20
N LYS A 4 -16.50 10.16 15.84
CA LYS A 4 -16.90 8.84 16.37
C LYS A 4 -15.88 7.73 16.08
N TYR A 5 -14.90 7.98 15.20
CA TYR A 5 -13.87 7.05 14.81
C TYR A 5 -12.49 7.70 14.86
N PRO A 6 -11.44 6.99 15.31
CA PRO A 6 -10.07 7.48 15.28
C PRO A 6 -9.64 7.75 13.83
N ASN A 7 -8.86 8.83 13.62
CA ASN A 7 -8.32 9.08 12.29
C ASN A 7 -7.27 8.01 11.92
N LEU A 8 -6.82 8.02 10.67
CA LEU A 8 -5.90 7.01 10.13
C LEU A 8 -4.60 6.86 10.95
N TYR A 9 -3.99 7.96 11.42
CA TYR A 9 -2.74 7.94 12.21
C TYR A 9 -2.96 7.37 13.60
N GLN A 10 -4.05 7.76 14.27
CA GLN A 10 -4.42 7.22 15.57
C GLN A 10 -4.72 5.73 15.48
N ARG A 11 -5.47 5.29 14.44
CA ARG A 11 -5.79 3.89 14.21
C ARG A 11 -4.51 3.06 13.99
N ALA A 12 -3.55 3.57 13.22
CA ALA A 12 -2.27 2.92 13.00
C ALA A 12 -1.49 2.73 14.32
N ARG A 13 -1.40 3.76 15.16
CA ARG A 13 -0.76 3.65 16.48
C ARG A 13 -1.49 2.65 17.38
N LEU A 14 -2.81 2.75 17.48
CA LEU A 14 -3.60 1.85 18.33
C LEU A 14 -3.48 0.39 17.91
N SER A 15 -3.26 0.10 16.62
CA SER A 15 -3.05 -1.28 16.16
C SER A 15 -1.78 -1.92 16.72
N THR A 16 -0.81 -1.12 17.20
CA THR A 16 0.41 -1.57 17.87
C THR A 16 0.29 -1.63 19.38
N GLY A 17 -0.77 -1.07 19.94
CA GLY A 17 -0.96 -0.92 21.40
C GLY A 17 -0.07 0.13 22.05
N MET A 18 0.59 1.01 21.28
CA MET A 18 1.47 2.06 21.82
C MET A 18 0.68 3.23 22.41
N SER A 19 1.19 3.82 23.52
CA SER A 19 0.70 5.12 24.01
C SER A 19 1.15 6.26 23.08
N GLN A 20 0.51 7.43 23.16
CA GLN A 20 0.93 8.62 22.40
C GLN A 20 2.35 9.05 22.73
N GLU A 21 2.71 9.03 24.04
CA GLU A 21 4.03 9.42 24.51
C GLU A 21 5.12 8.51 23.94
N ARG A 22 4.90 7.19 24.01
CA ARG A 22 5.86 6.22 23.47
C ARG A 22 6.01 6.33 21.95
N ALA A 23 4.92 6.50 21.24
CA ALA A 23 4.94 6.70 19.80
C ALA A 23 5.66 8.00 19.42
N ALA A 24 5.39 9.11 20.11
CA ALA A 24 6.05 10.38 19.88
C ALA A 24 7.58 10.28 20.08
N GLU A 25 8.01 9.62 21.15
CA GLU A 25 9.43 9.36 21.43
C GLU A 25 10.10 8.61 20.25
N LEU A 26 9.51 7.50 19.79
CA LEU A 26 10.06 6.69 18.70
C LEU A 26 10.08 7.43 17.36
N LEU A 27 9.12 8.31 17.13
CA LEU A 27 9.02 9.11 15.92
C LEU A 27 9.93 10.36 15.95
N GLY A 28 10.49 10.71 17.13
CA GLY A 28 11.23 11.95 17.33
C GLY A 28 10.34 13.20 17.25
N LEU A 29 9.07 13.08 17.67
CA LEU A 29 8.06 14.14 17.68
C LEU A 29 7.73 14.56 19.09
N SER A 30 7.17 15.78 19.26
CA SER A 30 6.52 16.12 20.51
C SER A 30 5.17 15.40 20.63
N PRO A 31 4.75 15.01 21.86
CA PRO A 31 3.42 14.42 22.07
C PRO A 31 2.28 15.30 21.55
N GLU A 32 2.43 16.63 21.64
CA GLU A 32 1.44 17.58 21.15
C GLU A 32 1.35 17.58 19.62
N SER A 33 2.48 17.45 18.90
CA SER A 33 2.48 17.31 17.45
C SER A 33 1.76 16.04 17.00
N LEU A 34 2.05 14.91 17.66
CA LEU A 34 1.37 13.65 17.37
C LEU A 34 -0.14 13.74 17.63
N LYS A 35 -0.53 14.40 18.73
CA LYS A 35 -1.94 14.65 19.08
C LYS A 35 -2.65 15.51 18.02
N GLN A 36 -1.96 16.50 17.44
CA GLN A 36 -2.53 17.31 16.35
C GLN A 36 -2.75 16.49 15.08
N TYR A 37 -1.81 15.62 14.72
CA TYR A 37 -1.98 14.70 13.60
C TYR A 37 -3.13 13.72 13.83
N GLU A 38 -3.18 13.08 14.99
CA GLU A 38 -4.24 12.14 15.36
C GLU A 38 -5.61 12.83 15.55
N GLY A 39 -5.61 14.10 15.91
CA GLY A 39 -6.81 14.93 15.97
C GLY A 39 -7.28 15.45 14.61
N GLY A 40 -6.46 15.27 13.54
CA GLY A 40 -6.76 15.78 12.20
C GLY A 40 -6.75 17.30 12.11
N LYS A 41 -6.05 17.99 13.03
CA LYS A 41 -5.84 19.44 12.98
C LYS A 41 -4.79 19.82 11.94
N THR A 42 -3.77 18.97 11.79
CA THR A 42 -2.70 19.12 10.82
C THR A 42 -2.44 17.78 10.13
N VAL A 43 -1.99 17.84 8.89
CA VAL A 43 -1.55 16.67 8.11
C VAL A 43 -0.04 16.54 8.26
N PRO A 44 0.50 15.38 8.67
CA PRO A 44 1.94 15.16 8.72
C PRO A 44 2.54 15.17 7.33
N LYS A 45 3.84 15.53 7.24
CA LYS A 45 4.59 15.41 5.99
C LYS A 45 4.88 13.95 5.66
N ASP A 46 5.14 13.66 4.39
CA ASP A 46 5.42 12.30 3.89
C ASP A 46 6.58 11.63 4.63
N GLU A 47 7.65 12.37 4.98
CA GLU A 47 8.77 11.80 5.74
C GLU A 47 8.34 11.37 7.16
N THR A 48 7.40 12.09 7.75
CA THR A 48 6.85 11.73 9.06
C THR A 48 5.97 10.49 8.95
N VAL A 49 5.17 10.41 7.89
CA VAL A 49 4.33 9.24 7.62
C VAL A 49 5.17 8.00 7.33
N ALA A 50 6.26 8.15 6.56
CA ALA A 50 7.20 7.06 6.31
C ALA A 50 7.76 6.48 7.62
N LYS A 51 8.17 7.34 8.58
CA LYS A 51 8.60 6.90 9.91
C LYS A 51 7.46 6.23 10.69
N MET A 52 6.23 6.76 10.61
CA MET A 52 5.07 6.13 11.25
C MET A 52 4.82 4.73 10.69
N VAL A 53 4.93 4.54 9.37
CA VAL A 53 4.80 3.23 8.72
C VAL A 53 5.81 2.23 9.27
N GLU A 54 7.07 2.64 9.43
CA GLU A 54 8.15 1.79 9.98
C GLU A 54 7.89 1.46 11.46
N VAL A 55 7.69 2.49 12.29
CA VAL A 55 7.50 2.35 13.74
C VAL A 55 6.26 1.54 14.08
N TYR A 56 5.17 1.75 13.37
CA TYR A 56 3.91 1.05 13.60
C TYR A 56 3.83 -0.29 12.84
N SER A 57 4.78 -0.59 11.95
CA SER A 57 4.72 -1.75 11.04
C SER A 57 3.38 -1.83 10.30
N CYS A 58 2.91 -0.69 9.79
CA CYS A 58 1.59 -0.51 9.19
C CYS A 58 1.71 0.03 7.75
N PRO A 59 2.10 -0.77 6.74
CA PRO A 59 2.22 -0.31 5.35
C PRO A 59 0.94 0.27 4.77
N TRP A 60 -0.24 -0.20 5.19
CA TRP A 60 -1.52 0.35 4.76
C TRP A 60 -1.69 1.84 5.13
N LEU A 61 -0.97 2.35 6.16
CA LEU A 61 -0.99 3.75 6.53
C LEU A 61 -0.47 4.66 5.41
N ALA A 62 0.56 4.22 4.67
CA ALA A 62 1.07 4.97 3.52
C ALA A 62 0.02 5.11 2.42
N LEU A 63 -0.69 4.04 2.10
CA LEU A 63 -1.77 4.06 1.11
C LEU A 63 -2.91 4.98 1.54
N GLU A 64 -3.39 4.84 2.78
CA GLU A 64 -4.49 5.69 3.27
C GLU A 64 -4.09 7.17 3.38
N HIS A 65 -2.82 7.46 3.71
CA HIS A 65 -2.32 8.83 3.69
C HIS A 65 -2.30 9.39 2.26
N ALA A 66 -1.77 8.63 1.30
CA ALA A 66 -1.74 9.03 -0.11
C ALA A 66 -3.16 9.30 -0.64
N GLN A 67 -4.13 8.42 -0.34
CA GLN A 67 -5.53 8.63 -0.71
C GLN A 67 -6.16 9.86 -0.04
N ALA A 68 -5.86 10.08 1.25
CA ALA A 68 -6.39 11.22 2.00
C ALA A 68 -5.83 12.58 1.55
N THR A 69 -4.66 12.59 0.91
CA THR A 69 -3.96 13.78 0.39
C THR A 69 -4.08 13.93 -1.12
N ASP A 70 -4.65 12.95 -1.80
CA ASP A 70 -4.88 13.00 -3.26
C ASP A 70 -6.00 13.97 -3.60
N THR A 71 -5.63 15.23 -3.81
CA THR A 71 -6.56 16.30 -4.22
C THR A 71 -6.95 16.24 -5.70
N LEU A 72 -6.23 15.46 -6.50
CA LEU A 72 -6.44 15.34 -7.94
C LEU A 72 -7.32 14.13 -8.30
N GLY A 73 -7.58 13.22 -7.37
CA GLY A 73 -8.37 12.02 -7.61
C GLY A 73 -7.69 11.01 -8.54
N VAL A 74 -6.37 11.00 -8.56
CA VAL A 74 -5.57 10.08 -9.38
C VAL A 74 -5.54 8.68 -8.78
N MET A 75 -5.50 8.59 -7.44
CA MET A 75 -5.47 7.32 -6.74
C MET A 75 -6.85 6.64 -6.76
N PRO A 76 -6.92 5.33 -7.05
CA PRO A 76 -8.18 4.61 -6.91
C PRO A 76 -8.58 4.50 -5.44
N GLU A 77 -9.88 4.45 -5.18
CA GLU A 77 -10.36 4.18 -3.83
C GLU A 77 -10.08 2.72 -3.45
N VAL A 78 -9.27 2.52 -2.41
CA VAL A 78 -8.81 1.20 -1.97
C VAL A 78 -9.26 0.95 -0.54
N THR A 79 -10.05 -0.09 -0.33
CA THR A 79 -10.40 -0.57 1.01
C THR A 79 -9.52 -1.77 1.36
N PRO A 80 -8.73 -1.72 2.45
CA PRO A 80 -7.89 -2.84 2.86
C PRO A 80 -8.71 -4.11 3.11
N ARG A 81 -8.24 -5.25 2.60
CA ARG A 81 -8.85 -6.56 2.76
C ARG A 81 -7.81 -7.60 3.21
N PRO A 82 -8.21 -8.69 3.89
CA PRO A 82 -7.32 -9.82 4.16
C PRO A 82 -6.74 -10.40 2.86
N LEU A 83 -5.47 -10.83 2.88
CA LEU A 83 -4.75 -11.30 1.71
C LEU A 83 -5.51 -12.35 0.88
N PRO A 84 -6.17 -13.38 1.44
CA PRO A 84 -6.92 -14.35 0.63
C PRO A 84 -8.04 -13.69 -0.19
N MET A 85 -8.78 -12.76 0.42
CA MET A 85 -9.88 -12.05 -0.26
C MET A 85 -9.35 -11.06 -1.32
N ALA A 86 -8.25 -10.35 -1.02
CA ALA A 86 -7.58 -9.47 -1.96
C ALA A 86 -7.06 -10.25 -3.18
N SER A 87 -6.49 -11.43 -2.97
CA SER A 87 -5.97 -12.29 -4.06
C SER A 87 -7.09 -12.80 -4.98
N ILE A 88 -8.24 -13.19 -4.42
CA ILE A 88 -9.41 -13.61 -5.20
C ILE A 88 -9.94 -12.41 -6.00
N ALA A 89 -10.08 -11.25 -5.36
CA ALA A 89 -10.53 -10.04 -6.03
C ALA A 89 -9.60 -9.66 -7.20
N LEU A 90 -8.28 -9.69 -6.97
CA LEU A 90 -7.29 -9.39 -8.01
C LEU A 90 -7.40 -10.36 -9.20
N ARG A 91 -7.52 -11.67 -8.93
CA ARG A 91 -7.69 -12.66 -10.00
C ARG A 91 -8.90 -12.34 -10.88
N ASN A 92 -10.05 -12.04 -10.26
CA ASN A 92 -11.28 -11.74 -11.00
C ASN A 92 -11.11 -10.47 -11.83
N ARG A 93 -10.58 -9.38 -11.24
CA ARG A 93 -10.35 -8.12 -11.95
C ARG A 93 -9.36 -8.25 -13.10
N LEU A 94 -8.29 -9.03 -12.94
CA LEU A 94 -7.35 -9.32 -14.04
C LEU A 94 -8.02 -10.09 -15.17
N GLN A 95 -8.91 -11.03 -14.87
CA GLN A 95 -9.67 -11.76 -15.87
C GLN A 95 -10.61 -10.81 -16.64
N ASP A 96 -11.33 -9.96 -15.95
CA ASP A 96 -12.25 -8.98 -16.53
C ASP A 96 -11.46 -7.98 -17.42
N ALA A 97 -10.38 -7.40 -16.92
CA ALA A 97 -9.52 -6.49 -17.66
C ALA A 97 -8.90 -7.15 -18.91
N THR A 98 -8.46 -8.41 -18.80
CA THR A 98 -7.93 -9.16 -19.94
C THR A 98 -8.98 -9.33 -21.02
N GLY A 99 -10.25 -9.57 -20.65
CA GLY A 99 -11.36 -9.67 -21.60
C GLY A 99 -11.67 -8.37 -22.36
N ARG A 100 -11.17 -7.22 -21.88
CA ARG A 100 -11.35 -5.91 -22.52
C ARG A 100 -10.20 -5.47 -23.42
N LEU A 101 -9.08 -6.19 -23.41
CA LEU A 101 -7.88 -5.78 -24.16
C LEU A 101 -8.10 -5.72 -25.69
N ASP A 102 -8.87 -6.65 -26.26
CA ASP A 102 -9.16 -6.63 -27.69
C ASP A 102 -9.99 -5.40 -28.10
N ALA A 103 -10.95 -5.00 -27.24
CA ALA A 103 -11.71 -3.78 -27.44
C ALA A 103 -10.82 -2.53 -27.34
N LEU A 104 -9.92 -2.49 -26.37
CA LEU A 104 -8.96 -1.40 -26.22
C LEU A 104 -8.02 -1.29 -27.42
N LEU A 105 -7.52 -2.42 -27.93
CA LEU A 105 -6.66 -2.44 -29.12
C LEU A 105 -7.38 -1.94 -30.36
N ARG A 106 -8.65 -2.31 -30.54
CA ARG A 106 -9.49 -1.81 -31.64
C ARG A 106 -9.68 -0.30 -31.57
N ILE A 107 -10.03 0.25 -30.39
CA ILE A 107 -10.19 1.71 -30.18
C ILE A 107 -8.86 2.44 -30.41
N ALA A 108 -7.73 1.81 -30.07
CA ALA A 108 -6.41 2.43 -30.20
C ALA A 108 -5.82 2.36 -31.62
N GLU A 109 -6.49 1.73 -32.60
CA GLU A 109 -5.95 1.45 -33.94
C GLU A 109 -5.55 2.72 -34.69
N ASP A 110 -6.38 3.77 -34.64
CA ASP A 110 -6.11 5.05 -35.29
C ASP A 110 -5.53 6.13 -34.35
N GLY A 111 -5.44 5.82 -33.05
CA GLY A 111 -4.91 6.73 -32.02
C GLY A 111 -5.84 7.89 -31.64
N VAL A 112 -7.10 7.87 -32.06
CA VAL A 112 -8.12 8.90 -31.78
C VAL A 112 -9.37 8.22 -31.21
N ILE A 113 -9.84 8.67 -30.06
CA ILE A 113 -11.08 8.18 -29.47
C ILE A 113 -12.23 9.06 -29.93
N ASP A 114 -13.07 8.54 -30.83
CA ASP A 114 -14.24 9.24 -31.32
C ASP A 114 -15.44 9.23 -30.34
N GLU A 115 -16.52 9.93 -30.68
CA GLU A 115 -17.72 10.02 -29.83
C GLU A 115 -18.43 8.67 -29.66
N ALA A 116 -18.35 7.78 -30.68
CA ALA A 116 -18.99 6.47 -30.62
C ALA A 116 -18.20 5.49 -29.76
N GLU A 117 -16.90 5.62 -29.71
CA GLU A 117 -15.97 4.79 -28.93
C GLU A 117 -15.84 5.24 -27.48
N ARG A 118 -16.10 6.53 -27.20
CA ARG A 118 -15.94 7.13 -25.89
C ARG A 118 -16.59 6.33 -24.75
N PRO A 119 -17.86 5.89 -24.85
CA PRO A 119 -18.50 5.13 -23.78
C PRO A 119 -17.78 3.80 -23.47
N GLU A 120 -17.39 3.06 -24.52
CA GLU A 120 -16.68 1.79 -24.37
C GLU A 120 -15.27 1.99 -23.76
N PHE A 121 -14.58 3.05 -24.19
CA PHE A 121 -13.29 3.43 -23.64
C PHE A 121 -13.39 3.80 -22.16
N ASP A 122 -14.39 4.60 -21.78
CA ASP A 122 -14.60 5.01 -20.38
C ASP A 122 -14.91 3.80 -19.48
N ASP A 123 -15.67 2.81 -19.97
CA ASP A 123 -15.92 1.54 -19.28
C ASP A 123 -14.61 0.73 -19.08
N ILE A 124 -13.75 0.68 -20.09
CA ILE A 124 -12.44 0.04 -20.01
C ILE A 124 -11.56 0.74 -18.96
N VAL A 125 -11.52 2.06 -18.96
CA VAL A 125 -10.76 2.86 -18.00
C VAL A 125 -11.24 2.61 -16.57
N LEU A 126 -12.55 2.48 -16.36
CA LEU A 126 -13.11 2.14 -15.06
C LEU A 126 -12.66 0.76 -14.58
N GLU A 127 -12.70 -0.26 -15.46
CA GLU A 127 -12.25 -1.61 -15.15
C GLU A 127 -10.74 -1.66 -14.83
N LEU A 128 -9.93 -0.88 -15.56
CA LEU A 128 -8.50 -0.74 -15.26
C LEU A 128 -8.24 -0.08 -13.90
N ARG A 129 -9.03 0.93 -13.52
CA ARG A 129 -8.97 1.56 -12.18
C ARG A 129 -9.34 0.58 -11.08
N ASP A 130 -10.37 -0.23 -11.27
CA ASP A 130 -10.77 -1.27 -10.33
C ASP A 130 -9.70 -2.35 -10.19
N THR A 131 -9.06 -2.72 -11.29
CA THR A 131 -7.91 -3.65 -11.29
C THR A 131 -6.73 -3.07 -10.51
N MET A 132 -6.42 -1.78 -10.70
CA MET A 132 -5.39 -1.07 -9.94
C MET A 132 -5.71 -1.06 -8.44
N ALA A 133 -6.96 -0.81 -8.06
CA ALA A 133 -7.40 -0.90 -6.66
C ALA A 133 -7.17 -2.30 -6.08
N ALA A 134 -7.48 -3.37 -6.83
CA ALA A 134 -7.26 -4.74 -6.39
C ALA A 134 -5.76 -5.08 -6.25
N ILE A 135 -4.90 -4.54 -7.11
CA ILE A 135 -3.43 -4.65 -6.99
C ILE A 135 -2.96 -4.03 -5.68
N TYR A 136 -3.39 -2.81 -5.37
CA TYR A 136 -3.06 -2.15 -4.10
C TYR A 136 -3.57 -2.95 -2.89
N GLN A 137 -4.78 -3.54 -2.97
CA GLN A 137 -5.28 -4.40 -1.91
C GLN A 137 -4.34 -5.55 -1.59
N VAL A 138 -3.75 -6.21 -2.60
CA VAL A 138 -2.79 -7.30 -2.41
C VAL A 138 -1.47 -6.78 -1.84
N ILE A 139 -0.92 -5.70 -2.40
CA ILE A 139 0.36 -5.11 -1.95
C ILE A 139 0.31 -4.76 -0.46
N TYR A 140 -0.79 -4.17 -0.01
CA TYR A 140 -0.92 -3.67 1.35
C TYR A 140 -1.64 -4.61 2.33
N SER A 141 -2.21 -5.75 1.85
CA SER A 141 -2.89 -6.73 2.70
C SER A 141 -1.94 -7.63 3.50
N GLY A 142 -0.72 -7.86 3.00
CA GLY A 142 0.27 -8.76 3.62
C GLY A 142 0.97 -8.19 4.87
N ALA A 143 0.64 -6.97 5.27
CA ALA A 143 1.38 -6.22 6.29
C ALA A 143 0.88 -6.43 7.73
N LYS A 144 -0.05 -7.33 7.99
CA LYS A 144 -0.31 -7.79 9.34
C LYS A 144 0.77 -8.79 9.74
N LYS A 145 1.83 -8.30 10.38
CA LYS A 145 2.68 -9.14 11.20
C LYS A 145 1.78 -9.76 12.24
N GLU A 146 1.59 -11.08 12.19
CA GLU A 146 0.93 -11.82 13.27
C GLU A 146 1.62 -11.40 14.56
N ARG A 147 0.82 -10.86 15.48
CA ARG A 147 1.27 -10.57 16.83
C ARG A 147 1.72 -11.92 17.39
N PRO A 148 2.99 -12.09 17.82
CA PRO A 148 3.35 -13.30 18.54
C PRO A 148 2.39 -13.40 19.72
N GLU A 149 1.65 -14.50 19.81
CA GLU A 149 0.80 -14.79 20.94
C GLU A 149 1.63 -14.59 22.19
N ALA A 150 1.14 -13.75 23.09
CA ALA A 150 1.76 -13.58 24.41
C ALA A 150 1.91 -14.96 25.02
N ALA A 151 3.17 -15.38 25.18
CA ALA A 151 3.49 -16.60 25.86
C ALA A 151 2.78 -16.57 27.22
N THR A 152 1.70 -17.29 27.32
CA THR A 152 1.10 -17.64 28.59
C THR A 152 2.18 -18.39 29.36
N SER A 153 2.70 -17.72 30.38
CA SER A 153 3.62 -18.29 31.35
C SER A 153 2.92 -19.42 32.07
N GLU A 154 2.99 -20.64 31.51
CA GLU A 154 2.81 -21.85 32.29
C GLU A 154 4.16 -22.29 32.87
N ARG A 155 4.30 -22.03 34.16
CA ARG A 155 5.24 -22.71 35.00
C ARG A 155 4.83 -24.18 35.11
N SER A 156 5.56 -25.06 34.48
CA SER A 156 5.88 -26.37 35.12
C SER A 156 6.95 -27.08 34.32
N GLY A 157 7.91 -27.63 35.04
CA GLY A 157 9.12 -28.20 34.51
C GLY A 157 8.92 -29.47 33.69
N GLY A 158 9.86 -29.69 32.81
CA GLY A 158 9.96 -30.94 32.03
C GLY A 158 11.04 -30.83 30.98
N LYS A 159 12.18 -31.35 31.32
CA LYS A 159 13.38 -31.51 30.51
C LYS A 159 13.13 -32.58 29.44
N VAL A 160 13.20 -32.29 28.15
CA VAL A 160 13.53 -33.27 27.10
C VAL A 160 14.30 -32.60 25.95
N CYS A 161 15.43 -33.22 25.60
CA CYS A 161 16.28 -32.94 24.43
C CYS A 161 15.62 -33.33 23.11
N GLY A 162 15.97 -32.62 22.01
CA GLY A 162 15.95 -33.26 20.70
C GLY A 162 15.71 -32.36 19.48
N ILE A 163 16.79 -32.03 18.77
CA ILE A 163 16.98 -32.06 17.32
C ILE A 163 16.18 -31.08 16.43
N GLY A 164 16.84 -30.11 15.92
CA GLY A 164 17.01 -29.48 14.63
C GLY A 164 15.95 -29.53 13.56
N SER A 165 15.58 -28.33 13.06
CA SER A 165 15.37 -28.10 11.63
C SER A 165 15.40 -26.60 11.34
N THR A 166 16.32 -26.22 10.50
CA THR A 166 16.52 -24.91 9.86
C THR A 166 15.37 -24.62 8.91
N THR A 167 14.67 -23.51 9.11
CA THR A 167 13.86 -22.93 8.06
C THR A 167 14.16 -21.44 7.96
N GLY A 168 14.62 -21.04 6.79
CA GLY A 168 15.22 -19.77 6.48
C GLY A 168 14.29 -18.58 6.60
N CYS A 169 14.80 -17.56 7.25
CA CYS A 169 14.23 -16.21 7.25
C CYS A 169 14.53 -15.56 5.90
N ILE A 170 13.48 -15.24 5.14
CA ILE A 170 13.61 -14.38 3.96
C ILE A 170 13.67 -12.94 4.45
N ASN A 171 14.88 -12.38 4.46
CA ASN A 171 15.14 -10.97 4.69
C ASN A 171 14.77 -10.18 3.42
N TYR A 172 13.71 -9.39 3.46
CA TYR A 172 13.50 -8.32 2.50
C TYR A 172 14.38 -7.12 2.88
N SER A 173 15.58 -7.11 2.32
CA SER A 173 16.42 -5.91 2.33
C SER A 173 15.91 -4.95 1.27
N THR A 174 15.34 -3.82 1.69
CA THR A 174 15.02 -2.70 0.82
C THR A 174 16.30 -2.06 0.32
N ARG A 175 16.74 -2.45 -0.86
CA ARG A 175 17.75 -1.71 -1.62
C ARG A 175 17.05 -0.64 -2.44
N SER A 176 17.10 0.61 -1.96
CA SER A 176 16.97 1.79 -2.80
C SER A 176 18.11 1.80 -3.81
N THR A 177 17.82 1.49 -5.04
CA THR A 177 18.68 1.86 -6.17
C THR A 177 17.87 2.73 -7.12
N LEU A 178 18.14 4.01 -7.02
CA LEU A 178 17.84 4.99 -8.07
C LEU A 178 18.47 4.48 -9.37
N HIS A 179 17.66 4.07 -10.31
CA HIS A 179 18.12 3.77 -11.65
C HIS A 179 18.06 5.03 -12.49
N ALA A 180 19.26 5.47 -12.87
CA ALA A 180 19.48 6.45 -13.91
C ALA A 180 18.86 6.00 -15.23
N SER A 181 18.25 6.94 -15.91
CA SER A 181 17.71 6.80 -17.26
C SER A 181 18.80 6.34 -18.25
N PRO A 182 18.50 5.43 -19.15
CA PRO A 182 19.41 5.17 -20.27
C PRO A 182 19.33 6.31 -21.29
N ASN A 183 20.48 6.94 -21.54
CA ASN A 183 20.70 7.85 -22.64
C ASN A 183 20.38 7.16 -23.97
N PHE A 184 19.42 7.72 -24.68
CA PHE A 184 19.15 7.40 -26.07
C PHE A 184 20.23 8.07 -26.93
N CYS A 185 21.27 7.34 -27.29
CA CYS A 185 22.23 7.77 -28.28
C CYS A 185 21.56 7.84 -29.65
N ARG A 186 21.47 9.07 -30.15
CA ARG A 186 21.12 9.38 -31.54
C ARG A 186 22.39 9.24 -32.35
N GLU A 187 22.53 8.13 -33.06
CA GLU A 187 23.52 8.04 -34.13
C GLU A 187 22.94 8.62 -35.43
N GLY A 188 23.56 9.71 -35.85
CA GLY A 188 23.38 10.26 -37.16
C GLY A 188 24.20 9.45 -38.19
N GLY A 189 23.55 8.99 -39.23
CA GLY A 189 24.19 8.46 -40.41
C GLY A 189 23.84 9.32 -41.61
N ALA A 190 24.82 10.00 -42.10
CA ALA A 190 24.76 10.80 -43.33
C ALA A 190 25.05 9.93 -44.55
N SER A 191 24.57 10.43 -45.70
CA SER A 191 25.12 10.25 -47.07
C SER A 191 24.75 8.95 -47.81
N LEU A 192 24.00 9.04 -48.86
CA LEU A 192 24.25 9.44 -50.26
C LEU A 192 22.93 9.47 -51.02
#